data_d4033ec4c82255f5c0c8bcbba34f0590
#
_entry.id   d4033ec4c82255f5c0c8bcbba34f0590
#
_cell.length_a   1.000
_cell.length_b   1.000
_cell.length_c   1.000
_cell.angle_alpha   90.00
_cell.angle_beta   90.00
_cell.angle_gamma   90.00
#
_symmetry.space_group_name_H-M   'P 1'
#
loop_
_entity.id
_entity.type
_entity.pdbx_description
1 polymer ?
#
loop_
_entity_poly.entity_id
_entity_poly.type
_entity_poly.pdbx_seq_one_letter_code
_entity_poly.pdbx_strand_id
1 'polypeptide(L)'
;MNSPLRAFAAALALGFLVPLSPLVAPGAALAQNQPAGAPDEPLKQIALTDAQIQAYIAAAGEIEPVLDKAPQGDSAQLDAKTLTQLDAVAKKHQFASFQDFQDVAANIGLVIDGIDPETKKYVGADVMLKKQIAEVQADAKMPAADKKQALAELNDALKSIEPVKIPGNIELVTKLYDKLAAVGPQQN
;
A
#
# COMPACT_ATOMS: atom_id res chain seq x y z
N MET A 1 25.01 15.91 24.26
CA MET A 1 24.96 14.82 23.24
C MET A 1 23.51 14.76 22.80
N ASN A 2 23.21 15.40 21.67
CA ASN A 2 21.85 15.68 21.23
C ASN A 2 21.45 14.65 20.18
N SER A 3 20.47 13.80 20.49
CA SER A 3 19.81 12.95 19.51
C SER A 3 18.72 13.77 18.83
N PRO A 4 18.71 13.88 17.50
CA PRO A 4 17.56 14.44 16.81
C PRO A 4 16.49 13.38 16.65
N LEU A 5 15.37 13.55 17.34
CA LEU A 5 14.09 12.93 16.95
C LEU A 5 13.77 13.41 15.52
N ARG A 6 13.90 12.52 14.57
CA ARG A 6 13.36 12.75 13.24
C ARG A 6 11.87 12.43 13.29
N ALA A 7 11.08 13.47 13.40
CA ALA A 7 9.65 13.43 13.13
C ALA A 7 9.47 13.04 11.65
N PHE A 8 8.78 11.93 11.40
CA PHE A 8 8.23 11.61 10.09
C PHE A 8 7.09 12.58 9.82
N ALA A 9 7.40 13.70 9.22
CA ALA A 9 6.41 14.58 8.65
C ALA A 9 6.12 14.06 7.23
N ALA A 10 4.93 13.53 7.03
CA ALA A 10 4.39 13.31 5.70
C ALA A 10 4.28 14.66 4.99
N ALA A 11 5.27 14.97 4.16
CA ALA A 11 5.25 16.16 3.33
C ALA A 11 4.46 15.84 2.05
N LEU A 12 3.15 16.06 2.08
CA LEU A 12 2.33 16.27 0.89
C LEU A 12 2.70 17.66 0.32
N ALA A 13 3.76 17.71 -0.50
CA ALA A 13 4.11 18.87 -1.28
C ALA A 13 3.26 18.87 -2.57
N LEU A 14 2.04 19.40 -2.52
CA LEU A 14 1.30 19.80 -3.71
C LEU A 14 1.67 21.24 -4.07
N GLY A 15 2.68 21.37 -4.91
CA GLY A 15 2.96 22.60 -5.64
C GLY A 15 2.44 22.44 -7.07
N PHE A 16 1.20 22.82 -7.34
CA PHE A 16 0.71 23.02 -8.71
C PHE A 16 0.01 24.36 -8.83
N LEU A 17 0.73 25.32 -9.40
CA LEU A 17 0.11 26.47 -10.06
C LEU A 17 -0.37 25.97 -11.44
N VAL A 18 -1.68 25.88 -11.63
CA VAL A 18 -2.30 25.66 -12.95
C VAL A 18 -3.34 26.76 -13.18
N PRO A 19 -3.32 27.43 -14.37
CA PRO A 19 -4.32 28.43 -14.70
C PRO A 19 -5.69 27.78 -15.01
N LEU A 20 -6.73 28.52 -14.65
CA LEU A 20 -8.13 28.19 -14.85
C LEU A 20 -8.46 27.70 -16.26
N SER A 21 -9.12 26.55 -16.34
CA SER A 21 -10.08 26.20 -17.38
C SER A 21 -11.12 25.22 -16.83
N PRO A 22 -12.42 25.35 -17.19
CA PRO A 22 -13.51 24.73 -16.45
C PRO A 22 -13.93 23.36 -16.96
N LEU A 23 -14.51 22.60 -16.04
CA LEU A 23 -15.38 21.44 -16.23
C LEU A 23 -14.72 20.13 -16.69
N VAL A 24 -14.28 19.32 -15.75
CA VAL A 24 -14.49 17.86 -15.77
C VAL A 24 -14.59 17.38 -14.31
N ALA A 25 -15.50 16.45 -14.06
CA ALA A 25 -15.90 15.94 -12.75
C ALA A 25 -14.72 15.36 -11.93
N PRO A 26 -14.69 15.59 -10.60
CA PRO A 26 -13.70 14.95 -9.74
C PRO A 26 -14.22 13.58 -9.30
N GLY A 27 -13.58 12.55 -9.75
CA GLY A 27 -13.83 11.21 -9.27
C GLY A 27 -12.74 10.28 -9.77
N ALA A 28 -11.75 10.05 -8.95
CA ALA A 28 -10.83 8.92 -8.93
C ALA A 28 -9.34 9.34 -8.90
N ALA A 29 -8.82 9.56 -7.73
CA ALA A 29 -7.36 9.59 -7.59
C ALA A 29 -6.94 9.33 -6.13
N LEU A 30 -7.11 8.13 -5.60
CA LEU A 30 -6.29 7.55 -4.52
C LEU A 30 -6.53 6.03 -4.38
N ALA A 31 -6.84 5.33 -5.50
CA ALA A 31 -6.90 3.86 -5.50
C ALA A 31 -5.75 3.29 -6.37
N GLN A 32 -4.52 3.72 -6.14
CA GLN A 32 -3.40 3.34 -6.99
C GLN A 32 -2.34 2.54 -6.26
N ASN A 33 -2.73 1.46 -5.58
CA ASN A 33 -1.84 0.32 -5.32
C ASN A 33 -2.63 -0.94 -4.92
N GLN A 34 -3.91 -1.05 -5.33
CA GLN A 34 -4.51 -2.38 -5.38
C GLN A 34 -4.12 -3.02 -6.70
N PRO A 35 -3.59 -4.26 -6.67
CA PRO A 35 -3.51 -5.07 -7.88
C PRO A 35 -4.93 -5.14 -8.46
N ALA A 36 -5.04 -4.98 -9.80
CA ALA A 36 -6.31 -4.92 -10.52
C ALA A 36 -7.11 -6.22 -10.41
N GLY A 37 -7.70 -6.45 -9.25
CA GLY A 37 -8.88 -7.26 -9.04
C GLY A 37 -10.09 -6.36 -9.17
N ALA A 38 -11.20 -6.87 -9.65
CA ALA A 38 -12.43 -6.11 -9.81
C ALA A 38 -12.80 -5.38 -8.50
N PRO A 39 -13.33 -4.14 -8.52
CA PRO A 39 -13.51 -3.27 -7.36
C PRO A 39 -14.40 -3.80 -6.23
N ASP A 40 -15.03 -4.96 -6.39
CA ASP A 40 -16.04 -5.50 -5.47
C ASP A 40 -15.78 -6.94 -5.00
N GLU A 41 -14.68 -7.57 -5.38
CA GLU A 41 -14.39 -8.91 -4.83
C GLU A 41 -13.55 -8.80 -3.55
N PRO A 42 -14.01 -9.43 -2.44
CA PRO A 42 -13.23 -9.43 -1.19
C PRO A 42 -11.87 -10.10 -1.42
N LEU A 43 -10.84 -9.57 -0.77
CA LEU A 43 -9.49 -10.10 -0.88
C LEU A 43 -9.47 -11.59 -0.53
N LYS A 44 -8.95 -12.41 -1.45
CA LYS A 44 -8.69 -13.81 -1.20
C LYS A 44 -7.58 -13.96 -0.16
N GLN A 45 -7.98 -14.23 1.09
CA GLN A 45 -7.00 -14.48 2.14
C GLN A 45 -6.46 -15.90 2.08
N ILE A 46 -5.13 -16.00 2.01
CA ILE A 46 -4.37 -17.26 1.96
C ILE A 46 -3.47 -17.36 3.18
N ALA A 47 -3.21 -18.60 3.63
CA ALA A 47 -2.21 -18.83 4.67
C ALA A 47 -0.82 -18.60 4.08
N LEU A 48 -0.11 -17.61 4.62
CA LEU A 48 1.26 -17.31 4.22
C LEU A 48 2.23 -18.31 4.87
N THR A 49 3.33 -18.57 4.17
CA THR A 49 4.47 -19.31 4.71
C THR A 49 5.69 -18.39 4.79
N ASP A 50 6.63 -18.73 5.66
CA ASP A 50 7.92 -18.00 5.75
C ASP A 50 8.65 -17.98 4.40
N ALA A 51 8.60 -19.10 3.66
CA ALA A 51 9.20 -19.21 2.33
C ALA A 51 8.57 -18.24 1.32
N GLN A 52 7.24 -18.14 1.29
CA GLN A 52 6.55 -17.18 0.41
C GLN A 52 6.88 -15.73 0.74
N ILE A 53 6.98 -15.36 2.02
CA ILE A 53 7.36 -14.00 2.40
C ILE A 53 8.82 -13.72 2.04
N GLN A 54 9.73 -14.65 2.21
CA GLN A 54 11.12 -14.51 1.78
C GLN A 54 11.23 -14.38 0.24
N ALA A 55 10.47 -15.19 -0.50
CA ALA A 55 10.38 -15.12 -1.95
C ALA A 55 9.81 -13.76 -2.41
N TYR A 56 8.78 -13.26 -1.74
CA TYR A 56 8.23 -11.92 -2.00
C TYR A 56 9.29 -10.83 -1.81
N ILE A 57 10.01 -10.83 -0.68
CA ILE A 57 11.07 -9.86 -0.41
C ILE A 57 12.15 -9.89 -1.50
N ALA A 58 12.53 -11.08 -1.96
CA ALA A 58 13.53 -11.22 -3.03
C ALA A 58 13.01 -10.77 -4.41
N ALA A 59 11.73 -11.01 -4.70
CA ALA A 59 11.12 -10.65 -5.98
C ALA A 59 10.79 -9.16 -6.09
N ALA A 60 10.38 -8.51 -5.00
CA ALA A 60 9.91 -7.12 -4.99
C ALA A 60 10.91 -6.15 -5.64
N GLY A 61 12.18 -6.26 -5.31
CA GLY A 61 13.25 -5.43 -5.89
C GLY A 61 13.47 -5.62 -7.39
N GLU A 62 13.01 -6.72 -7.98
CA GLU A 62 13.08 -6.96 -9.44
C GLU A 62 11.76 -6.61 -10.13
N ILE A 63 10.63 -6.70 -9.43
CA ILE A 63 9.29 -6.38 -9.94
C ILE A 63 9.08 -4.87 -10.05
N GLU A 64 9.45 -4.12 -9.01
CA GLU A 64 9.28 -2.66 -8.96
C GLU A 64 9.86 -1.95 -10.19
N PRO A 65 11.12 -2.18 -10.63
CA PRO A 65 11.65 -1.55 -11.82
C PRO A 65 10.96 -1.94 -13.14
N VAL A 66 10.23 -3.06 -13.17
CA VAL A 66 9.42 -3.45 -14.35
C VAL A 66 8.12 -2.67 -14.35
N LEU A 67 7.50 -2.49 -13.20
CA LEU A 67 6.28 -1.69 -13.03
C LEU A 67 6.55 -0.20 -13.29
N ASP A 68 7.67 0.35 -12.83
CA ASP A 68 8.06 1.74 -13.06
C ASP A 68 8.25 2.08 -14.53
N LYS A 69 8.67 1.10 -15.33
CA LYS A 69 8.86 1.24 -16.78
C LYS A 69 7.60 0.92 -17.58
N ALA A 70 6.57 0.44 -16.92
CA ALA A 70 5.30 0.17 -17.58
C ALA A 70 4.70 1.48 -18.12
N PRO A 71 4.03 1.45 -19.30
CA PRO A 71 3.37 2.63 -19.81
C PRO A 71 2.35 3.16 -18.81
N GLN A 72 2.56 4.38 -18.36
CA GLN A 72 1.62 5.12 -17.52
C GLN A 72 0.52 5.66 -18.44
N GLY A 73 -0.65 5.03 -18.47
CA GLY A 73 -1.78 5.45 -19.31
C GLY A 73 -3.11 5.26 -18.59
N ASP A 74 -4.17 5.92 -19.10
CA ASP A 74 -5.54 5.89 -18.53
C ASP A 74 -6.20 4.49 -18.49
N SER A 75 -5.59 3.49 -19.10
CA SER A 75 -6.03 2.10 -18.99
C SER A 75 -5.22 1.42 -17.89
N ALA A 76 -5.87 1.10 -16.80
CA ALA A 76 -5.29 0.39 -15.63
C ALA A 76 -4.81 -1.05 -15.95
N GLN A 77 -4.63 -1.41 -17.22
CA GLN A 77 -4.19 -2.73 -17.64
C GLN A 77 -2.74 -2.67 -18.15
N LEU A 78 -1.90 -3.45 -17.49
CA LEU A 78 -0.53 -3.69 -17.96
C LEU A 78 -0.57 -4.38 -19.34
N ASP A 79 0.30 -3.94 -20.26
CA ASP A 79 0.41 -4.58 -21.56
C ASP A 79 0.94 -6.02 -21.47
N ALA A 80 0.68 -6.83 -22.50
CA ALA A 80 1.03 -8.24 -22.52
C ALA A 80 2.55 -8.48 -22.37
N LYS A 81 3.39 -7.56 -22.82
CA LYS A 81 4.85 -7.66 -22.69
C LYS A 81 5.26 -7.46 -21.23
N THR A 82 4.75 -6.42 -20.58
CA THR A 82 4.99 -6.14 -19.16
C THR A 82 4.51 -7.30 -18.29
N LEU A 83 3.30 -7.81 -18.54
CA LEU A 83 2.80 -9.00 -17.83
C LEU A 83 3.71 -10.23 -18.00
N THR A 84 4.22 -10.47 -19.22
CA THR A 84 5.16 -11.56 -19.47
C THR A 84 6.47 -11.39 -18.69
N GLN A 85 6.97 -10.17 -18.57
CA GLN A 85 8.19 -9.88 -17.82
C GLN A 85 7.96 -10.09 -16.31
N LEU A 86 6.85 -9.57 -15.78
CA LEU A 86 6.47 -9.75 -14.37
C LEU A 86 6.29 -11.23 -14.01
N ASP A 87 5.65 -12.00 -14.91
CA ASP A 87 5.45 -13.43 -14.74
C ASP A 87 6.78 -14.20 -14.74
N ALA A 88 7.73 -13.79 -15.58
CA ALA A 88 9.08 -14.37 -15.61
C ALA A 88 9.85 -14.09 -14.29
N VAL A 89 9.76 -12.86 -13.76
CA VAL A 89 10.36 -12.53 -12.46
C VAL A 89 9.70 -13.31 -11.33
N ALA A 90 8.38 -13.37 -11.29
CA ALA A 90 7.65 -14.13 -10.28
C ALA A 90 8.08 -15.61 -10.26
N LYS A 91 8.15 -16.25 -11.44
CA LYS A 91 8.61 -17.64 -11.58
C LYS A 91 10.06 -17.87 -11.17
N LYS A 92 10.95 -16.92 -11.44
CA LYS A 92 12.34 -16.94 -10.97
C LYS A 92 12.41 -17.05 -9.44
N HIS A 93 11.46 -16.41 -8.74
CA HIS A 93 11.36 -16.39 -7.29
C HIS A 93 10.34 -17.41 -6.74
N GLN A 94 10.08 -18.50 -7.48
CA GLN A 94 9.29 -19.67 -7.06
C GLN A 94 7.78 -19.41 -6.90
N PHE A 95 7.25 -18.32 -7.45
CA PHE A 95 5.81 -18.15 -7.61
C PHE A 95 5.33 -18.87 -8.87
N ALA A 96 4.11 -19.41 -8.86
CA ALA A 96 3.53 -20.05 -10.02
C ALA A 96 3.26 -19.07 -11.17
N SER A 97 2.94 -17.82 -10.83
CA SER A 97 2.64 -16.72 -11.74
C SER A 97 2.82 -15.36 -11.05
N PHE A 98 2.74 -14.28 -11.82
CA PHE A 98 2.67 -12.93 -11.24
C PHE A 98 1.41 -12.74 -10.38
N GLN A 99 0.29 -13.38 -10.73
CA GLN A 99 -0.92 -13.35 -9.91
C GLN A 99 -0.69 -13.99 -8.52
N ASP A 100 0.03 -15.11 -8.46
CA ASP A 100 0.39 -15.76 -7.19
C ASP A 100 1.28 -14.85 -6.32
N PHE A 101 2.23 -14.14 -6.94
CA PHE A 101 3.00 -13.08 -6.26
C PHE A 101 2.07 -11.97 -5.72
N GLN A 102 1.09 -11.51 -6.51
CA GLN A 102 0.15 -10.48 -6.10
C GLN A 102 -0.76 -10.96 -4.96
N ASP A 103 -1.24 -12.21 -4.99
CA ASP A 103 -2.03 -12.79 -3.91
C ASP A 103 -1.24 -12.80 -2.59
N VAL A 104 0.04 -13.17 -2.63
CA VAL A 104 0.94 -13.11 -1.47
C VAL A 104 1.17 -11.65 -1.02
N ALA A 105 1.46 -10.74 -1.95
CA ALA A 105 1.66 -9.32 -1.67
C ALA A 105 0.45 -8.69 -0.98
N ALA A 106 -0.76 -8.95 -1.49
CA ALA A 106 -1.99 -8.43 -0.93
C ALA A 106 -2.25 -8.95 0.50
N ASN A 107 -1.95 -10.21 0.79
CA ASN A 107 -2.08 -10.77 2.13
C ASN A 107 -1.01 -10.25 3.10
N ILE A 108 0.19 -9.94 2.62
CA ILE A 108 1.21 -9.23 3.41
C ILE A 108 0.74 -7.81 3.71
N GLY A 109 0.25 -7.07 2.71
CA GLY A 109 -0.26 -5.71 2.84
C GLY A 109 -1.39 -5.62 3.87
N LEU A 110 -2.38 -6.53 3.80
CA LEU A 110 -3.48 -6.60 4.74
C LEU A 110 -3.03 -6.65 6.22
N VAL A 111 -1.91 -7.31 6.50
CA VAL A 111 -1.34 -7.36 7.84
C VAL A 111 -0.52 -6.12 8.16
N ILE A 112 0.30 -5.64 7.20
CA ILE A 112 1.14 -4.44 7.37
C ILE A 112 0.29 -3.22 7.72
N ASP A 113 -0.87 -3.05 7.11
CA ASP A 113 -1.80 -1.94 7.37
C ASP A 113 -2.26 -1.89 8.84
N GLY A 114 -2.18 -3.00 9.55
CA GLY A 114 -2.49 -3.09 10.98
C GLY A 114 -1.28 -3.04 11.90
N ILE A 115 -0.05 -2.88 11.38
CA ILE A 115 1.16 -2.80 12.20
C ILE A 115 1.50 -1.33 12.50
N ASP A 116 1.62 -0.99 13.77
CA ASP A 116 2.12 0.31 14.20
C ASP A 116 3.64 0.39 13.94
N PRO A 117 4.11 1.32 13.08
CA PRO A 117 5.51 1.40 12.67
C PRO A 117 6.45 1.82 13.80
N GLU A 118 5.95 2.49 14.83
CA GLU A 118 6.76 2.93 15.98
C GLU A 118 7.03 1.75 16.93
N THR A 119 6.01 0.94 17.18
CA THR A 119 6.10 -0.18 18.13
C THR A 119 6.37 -1.52 17.44
N LYS A 120 6.22 -1.58 16.11
CA LYS A 120 6.30 -2.79 15.28
C LYS A 120 5.35 -3.91 15.74
N LYS A 121 4.23 -3.53 16.32
CA LYS A 121 3.21 -4.46 16.79
C LYS A 121 1.96 -4.36 15.94
N TYR A 122 1.35 -5.50 15.70
CA TYR A 122 0.03 -5.52 15.08
C TYR A 122 -1.02 -5.02 16.09
N VAL A 123 -1.71 -3.95 15.73
CA VAL A 123 -2.77 -3.33 16.52
C VAL A 123 -4.12 -3.37 15.80
N GLY A 124 -4.12 -3.69 14.52
CA GLY A 124 -5.28 -3.71 13.64
C GLY A 124 -5.37 -2.46 12.74
N ALA A 125 -5.79 -2.67 11.49
CA ALA A 125 -5.89 -1.59 10.49
C ALA A 125 -6.89 -0.51 10.91
N ASP A 126 -7.96 -0.87 11.60
CA ASP A 126 -8.95 0.07 12.13
C ASP A 126 -8.34 1.01 13.19
N VAL A 127 -7.45 0.50 14.03
CA VAL A 127 -6.74 1.30 15.03
C VAL A 127 -5.78 2.25 14.35
N MET A 128 -5.05 1.78 13.33
CA MET A 128 -4.13 2.60 12.55
C MET A 128 -4.85 3.74 11.82
N LEU A 129 -5.96 3.45 11.14
CA LEU A 129 -6.77 4.48 10.47
C LEU A 129 -7.37 5.50 11.45
N LYS A 130 -7.84 5.05 12.62
CA LYS A 130 -8.31 5.96 13.67
C LYS A 130 -7.21 6.88 14.18
N LYS A 131 -5.96 6.38 14.29
CA LYS A 131 -4.77 7.20 14.64
C LYS A 131 -4.52 8.26 13.56
N GLN A 132 -4.52 7.89 12.28
CA GLN A 132 -4.38 8.82 11.16
C GLN A 132 -5.50 9.89 11.13
N ILE A 133 -6.75 9.49 11.35
CA ILE A 133 -7.88 10.43 11.46
C ILE A 133 -7.63 11.46 12.57
N ALA A 134 -7.18 11.01 13.73
CA ALA A 134 -6.88 11.90 14.85
C ALA A 134 -5.69 12.86 14.54
N GLU A 135 -4.66 12.38 13.85
CA GLU A 135 -3.53 13.19 13.40
C GLU A 135 -3.96 14.27 12.40
N VAL A 136 -4.75 13.90 11.38
CA VAL A 136 -5.31 14.86 10.40
C VAL A 136 -6.22 15.89 11.09
N GLN A 137 -7.04 15.47 12.06
CA GLN A 137 -7.88 16.39 12.83
C GLN A 137 -7.05 17.41 13.65
N ALA A 138 -5.95 16.96 14.23
CA ALA A 138 -5.09 17.77 15.06
C ALA A 138 -4.14 18.69 14.25
N ASP A 139 -3.89 18.41 12.97
CA ASP A 139 -2.98 19.20 12.14
C ASP A 139 -3.55 20.62 11.90
N ALA A 140 -3.02 21.59 12.60
CA ALA A 140 -3.42 23.00 12.47
C ALA A 140 -2.87 23.68 11.20
N LYS A 141 -1.92 23.03 10.49
CA LYS A 141 -1.28 23.60 9.30
C LYS A 141 -1.98 23.17 7.99
N MET A 142 -2.75 22.09 8.03
CA MET A 142 -3.48 21.58 6.89
C MET A 142 -4.63 22.53 6.51
N PRO A 143 -4.75 22.97 5.24
CA PRO A 143 -5.88 23.75 4.76
C PRO A 143 -7.23 23.07 5.05
N ALA A 144 -8.25 23.84 5.38
CA ALA A 144 -9.56 23.28 5.78
C ALA A 144 -10.21 22.40 4.70
N ALA A 145 -10.02 22.73 3.41
CA ALA A 145 -10.52 21.95 2.29
C ALA A 145 -9.84 20.57 2.22
N ASP A 146 -8.49 20.55 2.30
CA ASP A 146 -7.68 19.34 2.23
C ASP A 146 -7.96 18.43 3.43
N LYS A 147 -8.08 19.03 4.63
CA LYS A 147 -8.46 18.30 5.85
C LYS A 147 -9.82 17.63 5.70
N LYS A 148 -10.81 18.34 5.17
CA LYS A 148 -12.14 17.79 4.94
C LYS A 148 -12.11 16.61 3.98
N GLN A 149 -11.34 16.72 2.89
CA GLN A 149 -11.19 15.66 1.90
C GLN A 149 -10.49 14.44 2.53
N ALA A 150 -9.32 14.64 3.15
CA ALA A 150 -8.56 13.56 3.78
C ALA A 150 -9.39 12.82 4.84
N LEU A 151 -10.14 13.54 5.68
CA LEU A 151 -11.03 12.94 6.67
C LEU A 151 -12.18 12.14 6.03
N ALA A 152 -12.73 12.59 4.91
CA ALA A 152 -13.75 11.85 4.19
C ALA A 152 -13.18 10.52 3.65
N GLU A 153 -12.03 10.56 2.99
CA GLU A 153 -11.34 9.39 2.44
C GLU A 153 -10.96 8.38 3.54
N LEU A 154 -10.38 8.84 4.65
CA LEU A 154 -10.02 7.97 5.77
C LEU A 154 -11.25 7.34 6.44
N ASN A 155 -12.36 8.08 6.57
CA ASN A 155 -13.60 7.54 7.11
C ASN A 155 -14.27 6.52 6.16
N ASP A 156 -14.13 6.68 4.86
CA ASP A 156 -14.62 5.70 3.88
C ASP A 156 -13.73 4.45 3.87
N ALA A 157 -12.41 4.62 3.92
CA ALA A 157 -11.47 3.50 4.10
C ALA A 157 -11.77 2.70 5.38
N LEU A 158 -12.10 3.39 6.49
CA LEU A 158 -12.45 2.72 7.76
C LEU A 158 -13.67 1.81 7.64
N LYS A 159 -14.63 2.13 6.76
CA LYS A 159 -15.82 1.30 6.50
C LYS A 159 -15.51 0.07 5.65
N SER A 160 -14.42 0.13 4.86
CA SER A 160 -14.03 -0.89 3.90
C SER A 160 -12.95 -1.83 4.43
N ILE A 161 -12.52 -1.70 5.70
CA ILE A 161 -11.49 -2.55 6.29
C ILE A 161 -11.93 -4.01 6.29
N GLU A 162 -11.12 -4.85 5.67
CA GLU A 162 -11.22 -6.30 5.85
C GLU A 162 -10.40 -6.76 7.07
N PRO A 163 -10.98 -7.55 7.98
CA PRO A 163 -10.23 -8.11 9.09
C PRO A 163 -9.31 -9.24 8.60
N VAL A 164 -8.14 -9.38 9.22
CA VAL A 164 -7.26 -10.53 9.00
C VAL A 164 -7.95 -11.79 9.56
N LYS A 165 -8.30 -12.73 8.68
CA LYS A 165 -9.00 -13.98 9.03
C LYS A 165 -8.05 -15.11 9.41
N ILE A 166 -6.75 -14.98 9.10
CA ILE A 166 -5.72 -16.01 9.32
C ILE A 166 -4.69 -15.46 10.31
N PRO A 167 -4.83 -15.76 11.63
CA PRO A 167 -3.94 -15.20 12.66
C PRO A 167 -2.46 -15.51 12.46
N GLY A 168 -2.13 -16.67 11.88
CA GLY A 168 -0.74 -17.05 11.58
C GLY A 168 -0.03 -16.08 10.63
N ASN A 169 -0.76 -15.41 9.75
CA ASN A 169 -0.19 -14.37 8.89
C ASN A 169 0.31 -13.18 9.71
N ILE A 170 -0.41 -12.81 10.78
CA ILE A 170 -0.01 -11.69 11.66
C ILE A 170 1.35 -11.99 12.28
N GLU A 171 1.55 -13.20 12.81
CA GLU A 171 2.80 -13.59 13.45
C GLU A 171 3.98 -13.56 12.47
N LEU A 172 3.79 -14.14 11.28
CA LEU A 172 4.82 -14.23 10.25
C LEU A 172 5.21 -12.85 9.71
N VAL A 173 4.24 -12.02 9.36
CA VAL A 173 4.48 -10.69 8.80
C VAL A 173 5.09 -9.78 9.86
N THR A 174 4.61 -9.81 11.10
CA THR A 174 5.18 -9.03 12.20
C THR A 174 6.63 -9.42 12.47
N LYS A 175 6.96 -10.71 12.47
CA LYS A 175 8.33 -11.21 12.61
C LYS A 175 9.27 -10.70 11.51
N LEU A 176 8.77 -10.52 10.30
CA LEU A 176 9.56 -10.12 9.13
C LEU A 176 9.36 -8.64 8.74
N TYR A 177 8.68 -7.87 9.60
CA TYR A 177 8.28 -6.49 9.31
C TYR A 177 9.44 -5.60 8.82
N ASP A 178 10.59 -5.63 9.48
CA ASP A 178 11.74 -4.78 9.10
C ASP A 178 12.25 -5.09 7.68
N LYS A 179 12.23 -6.37 7.29
CA LYS A 179 12.63 -6.78 5.94
C LYS A 179 11.58 -6.39 4.90
N LEU A 180 10.31 -6.51 5.25
CA LEU A 180 9.20 -6.12 4.39
C LEU A 180 9.14 -4.60 4.19
N ALA A 181 9.33 -3.83 5.25
CA ALA A 181 9.40 -2.38 5.18
C ALA A 181 10.58 -1.85 4.34
N ALA A 182 11.66 -2.65 4.20
CA ALA A 182 12.80 -2.27 3.37
C ALA A 182 12.56 -2.47 1.86
N VAL A 183 11.58 -3.29 1.47
CA VAL A 183 11.26 -3.60 0.06
C VAL A 183 9.86 -3.16 -0.35
N GLY A 184 9.06 -2.68 0.59
CA GLY A 184 7.76 -2.07 0.29
C GLY A 184 7.93 -0.73 -0.42
N PRO A 185 6.87 -0.20 -1.05
CA PRO A 185 6.91 1.09 -1.69
C PRO A 185 7.39 2.13 -0.68
N GLN A 186 8.51 2.79 -1.00
CA GLN A 186 9.06 3.86 -0.17
C GLN A 186 8.02 4.98 -0.13
N GLN A 187 7.41 5.18 1.01
CA GLN A 187 6.56 6.35 1.26
C GLN A 187 7.48 7.57 1.33
N ASN A 188 7.72 8.18 0.16
CA ASN A 188 8.47 9.44 0.04
C ASN A 188 7.52 10.63 0.23
#